data_49b9788ed2e9ae8d7ca43d828eea697d
#
_entry.id   49b9788ed2e9ae8d7ca43d828eea697d
#
_cell.length_a   1.000
_cell.length_b   1.000
_cell.length_c   1.000
_cell.angle_alpha   90.00
_cell.angle_beta   90.00
_cell.angle_gamma   90.00
#
_symmetry.space_group_name_H-M   'P 1'
#
loop_
_entity.id
_entity.type
_entity.pdbx_description
1 polymer ?
#
loop_
_entity_poly.entity_id
_entity_poly.type
_entity_poly.pdbx_seq_one_letter_code
_entity_poly.pdbx_strand_id
1 'polypeptide(L)'
;MNEQETSVLNALKELFELGGTASASGAKIPILNSNNEIIGSDTIANVIKAVANGAKIGFGYGECTTAATTAAKAVTLSDFALLKGSIVSVLFKSGVSVADATLNINSTGAKAIYIKGVALQPNVIRPMNVVAMQYDGTRFNIISILGEEVTDAPDELWVDMGLPSGLKWAKKNIDISQADGFAASEYQYECSFVSWGNTQMHNPTSSSSFGSYSFGSANDQEPYASSPGAAVTGHLAASQDAARVNLGAPWRMPTTEEYKELFDNCDFIDASGNVIASSTTDKRVTVNSIMGIRLKSRINGKILFFPCSGYGNGSSWSNRGSGGYYWSGSLNSATSGRILRFYSGGVYPQYSNCRFDGFAVRPVQ
;
A
#
# COMPACT_ATOMS: atom_id res chain seq x y z
N MET A 1 45.85 -10.60 -6.30
CA MET A 1 45.30 -11.25 -7.50
C MET A 1 46.48 -11.68 -8.36
N ASN A 2 46.54 -12.93 -8.74
CA ASN A 2 47.55 -13.39 -9.68
C ASN A 2 47.13 -13.02 -11.10
N GLU A 3 48.04 -13.20 -12.11
CA GLU A 3 47.73 -12.84 -13.49
C GLU A 3 46.51 -13.59 -14.06
N GLN A 4 46.23 -14.79 -13.57
CA GLN A 4 45.07 -15.59 -13.98
C GLN A 4 43.76 -15.04 -13.42
N GLU A 5 43.74 -14.62 -12.16
CA GLU A 5 42.53 -13.97 -11.55
C GLU A 5 42.21 -12.65 -12.24
N THR A 6 43.25 -11.89 -12.64
CA THR A 6 43.10 -10.65 -13.39
C THR A 6 42.56 -10.93 -14.80
N SER A 7 42.99 -12.02 -15.45
CA SER A 7 42.51 -12.40 -16.79
C SER A 7 41.04 -12.83 -16.78
N VAL A 8 40.63 -13.63 -15.78
CA VAL A 8 39.21 -14.05 -15.59
C VAL A 8 38.33 -12.86 -15.28
N LEU A 9 38.78 -11.95 -14.40
CA LEU A 9 38.02 -10.74 -14.06
C LEU A 9 37.87 -9.79 -15.25
N ASN A 10 38.89 -9.67 -16.10
CA ASN A 10 38.82 -8.86 -17.31
C ASN A 10 37.88 -9.50 -18.34
N ALA A 11 37.92 -10.81 -18.54
CA ALA A 11 36.99 -11.52 -19.41
C ALA A 11 35.54 -11.40 -18.95
N LEU A 12 35.30 -11.43 -17.63
CA LEU A 12 33.98 -11.19 -17.07
C LEU A 12 33.53 -9.73 -17.22
N LYS A 13 34.44 -8.77 -17.06
CA LYS A 13 34.16 -7.34 -17.34
C LYS A 13 33.77 -7.09 -18.77
N GLU A 14 34.54 -7.64 -19.73
CA GLU A 14 34.23 -7.55 -21.16
C GLU A 14 32.85 -8.17 -21.47
N LEU A 15 32.49 -9.27 -20.81
CA LEU A 15 31.17 -9.88 -20.94
C LEU A 15 30.03 -8.98 -20.45
N PHE A 16 30.25 -8.23 -19.37
CA PHE A 16 29.27 -7.27 -18.83
C PHE A 16 29.24 -5.95 -19.63
N GLU A 17 30.36 -5.49 -20.17
CA GLU A 17 30.45 -4.25 -20.94
C GLU A 17 29.93 -4.40 -22.37
N LEU A 18 29.97 -5.60 -22.97
CA LEU A 18 29.49 -5.89 -24.33
C LEU A 18 27.94 -5.94 -24.44
N GLY A 19 27.20 -5.59 -23.40
CA GLY A 19 25.78 -5.25 -23.51
C GLY A 19 24.93 -6.20 -24.36
N GLY A 20 25.06 -7.50 -24.17
CA GLY A 20 24.09 -8.48 -24.68
C GLY A 20 23.91 -8.61 -26.18
N THR A 21 24.84 -8.15 -26.99
CA THR A 21 24.79 -8.43 -28.43
C THR A 21 25.53 -9.74 -28.80
N ALA A 22 24.86 -10.53 -29.61
CA ALA A 22 25.07 -11.94 -29.91
C ALA A 22 26.43 -12.37 -30.53
N SER A 23 27.50 -11.60 -30.42
CA SER A 23 28.78 -11.97 -30.97
C SER A 23 29.72 -12.74 -30.05
N ALA A 24 29.30 -13.02 -28.81
CA ALA A 24 30.09 -13.78 -27.84
C ALA A 24 30.01 -15.31 -28.01
N SER A 25 29.36 -15.83 -29.04
CA SER A 25 29.17 -17.28 -29.23
C SER A 25 30.47 -18.07 -29.44
N GLY A 26 31.56 -17.39 -29.72
CA GLY A 26 32.88 -18.01 -29.90
C GLY A 26 33.91 -17.71 -28.80
N ALA A 27 33.59 -16.84 -27.86
CA ALA A 27 34.52 -16.53 -26.77
C ALA A 27 34.68 -17.75 -25.84
N LYS A 28 35.92 -18.08 -25.49
CA LYS A 28 36.22 -19.22 -24.60
C LYS A 28 36.70 -18.70 -23.26
N ILE A 29 36.17 -19.32 -22.19
CA ILE A 29 36.62 -19.11 -20.82
C ILE A 29 37.45 -20.31 -20.36
N PRO A 30 38.55 -20.08 -19.62
CA PRO A 30 39.30 -21.18 -19.03
C PRO A 30 38.48 -21.90 -17.94
N ILE A 31 38.54 -23.22 -17.94
CA ILE A 31 37.98 -24.06 -16.91
C ILE A 31 39.12 -24.41 -15.94
N LEU A 32 38.94 -24.09 -14.65
CA LEU A 32 39.91 -24.35 -13.61
C LEU A 32 39.49 -25.57 -12.77
N ASN A 33 40.46 -26.32 -12.27
CA ASN A 33 40.21 -27.34 -11.23
C ASN A 33 40.19 -26.71 -9.84
N SER A 34 40.00 -27.51 -8.81
CA SER A 34 40.01 -27.09 -7.41
C SER A 34 41.35 -26.48 -6.94
N ASN A 35 42.43 -26.63 -7.71
CA ASN A 35 43.76 -26.10 -7.44
C ASN A 35 44.04 -24.83 -8.23
N ASN A 36 43.06 -24.24 -8.91
CA ASN A 36 43.17 -23.08 -9.81
C ASN A 36 44.05 -23.32 -11.06
N GLU A 37 44.26 -24.59 -11.47
CA GLU A 37 44.98 -24.93 -12.71
C GLU A 37 43.98 -24.97 -13.87
N ILE A 38 44.41 -24.41 -15.04
CA ILE A 38 43.59 -24.47 -16.26
C ILE A 38 43.59 -25.89 -16.78
N ILE A 39 42.46 -26.57 -16.75
CA ILE A 39 42.27 -27.93 -17.25
C ILE A 39 41.61 -27.99 -18.63
N GLY A 40 41.16 -26.82 -19.15
CA GLY A 40 40.53 -26.73 -20.45
C GLY A 40 39.95 -25.34 -20.68
N SER A 41 39.31 -25.17 -21.83
CA SER A 41 38.50 -23.98 -22.15
C SER A 41 37.26 -24.40 -22.90
N ASP A 42 36.15 -23.68 -22.61
CA ASP A 42 34.91 -23.89 -23.34
C ASP A 42 34.25 -22.54 -23.70
N THR A 43 33.28 -22.56 -24.59
CA THR A 43 32.56 -21.36 -24.96
C THR A 43 31.74 -20.89 -23.79
N ILE A 44 31.53 -19.57 -23.66
CA ILE A 44 30.67 -18.96 -22.67
C ILE A 44 29.29 -19.60 -22.67
N ALA A 45 28.73 -19.88 -23.85
CA ALA A 45 27.44 -20.53 -24.00
C ALA A 45 27.42 -21.95 -23.37
N ASN A 46 28.49 -22.74 -23.57
CA ASN A 46 28.60 -24.07 -22.98
C ASN A 46 28.84 -24.04 -21.48
N VAL A 47 29.64 -23.10 -20.99
CA VAL A 47 29.86 -22.91 -19.54
C VAL A 47 28.60 -22.45 -18.86
N ILE A 48 27.85 -21.48 -19.43
CA ILE A 48 26.55 -21.08 -18.92
C ILE A 48 25.58 -22.27 -18.92
N LYS A 49 25.57 -23.05 -20.00
CA LYS A 49 24.72 -24.24 -20.10
C LYS A 49 25.15 -25.35 -19.13
N ALA A 50 26.44 -25.56 -18.91
CA ALA A 50 26.96 -26.50 -17.93
C ALA A 50 26.70 -26.05 -16.49
N VAL A 51 26.84 -24.76 -16.20
CA VAL A 51 26.47 -24.14 -14.92
C VAL A 51 24.95 -24.21 -14.72
N ALA A 52 24.15 -23.94 -15.74
CA ALA A 52 22.70 -24.09 -15.67
C ALA A 52 22.26 -25.55 -15.50
N ASN A 53 22.95 -26.51 -16.15
CA ASN A 53 22.62 -27.94 -16.04
C ASN A 53 23.26 -28.63 -14.82
N GLY A 54 24.40 -28.16 -14.35
CA GLY A 54 25.13 -28.75 -13.23
C GLY A 54 24.87 -28.10 -11.87
N ALA A 55 24.77 -26.79 -11.86
CA ALA A 55 24.38 -26.02 -10.68
C ALA A 55 22.92 -25.59 -10.80
N LYS A 56 21.96 -26.49 -10.85
CA LYS A 56 20.52 -26.12 -10.89
C LYS A 56 20.30 -24.77 -10.18
N ILE A 57 20.46 -23.66 -10.94
CA ILE A 57 20.35 -22.32 -10.38
C ILE A 57 18.89 -22.10 -10.03
N GLY A 58 18.61 -21.69 -8.82
CA GLY A 58 17.27 -21.47 -8.33
C GLY A 58 16.60 -20.21 -8.91
N PHE A 59 16.74 -19.98 -10.24
CA PHE A 59 15.99 -18.97 -10.98
C PHE A 59 15.13 -19.64 -12.04
N GLY A 60 13.84 -19.28 -12.08
CA GLY A 60 12.94 -19.87 -13.06
C GLY A 60 11.71 -18.99 -13.33
N TYR A 61 11.15 -19.13 -14.53
CA TYR A 61 9.85 -18.58 -14.90
C TYR A 61 8.93 -19.73 -15.32
N GLY A 62 7.67 -19.68 -14.86
CA GLY A 62 6.66 -20.66 -15.25
C GLY A 62 5.24 -20.13 -15.12
N GLU A 63 4.30 -20.94 -15.61
CA GLU A 63 2.89 -20.60 -15.60
C GLU A 63 2.11 -21.52 -14.64
N CYS A 64 1.28 -20.92 -13.80
CA CYS A 64 0.33 -21.64 -12.96
C CYS A 64 -1.06 -21.56 -13.59
N THR A 65 -1.55 -22.69 -14.08
CA THR A 65 -2.89 -22.83 -14.67
C THR A 65 -3.91 -23.38 -13.67
N THR A 66 -3.49 -23.68 -12.43
CA THR A 66 -4.38 -24.20 -11.38
C THR A 66 -5.51 -23.20 -11.10
N ALA A 67 -6.74 -23.70 -10.98
CA ALA A 67 -7.92 -22.87 -10.73
C ALA A 67 -7.77 -22.00 -9.49
N ALA A 68 -8.37 -20.78 -9.49
CA ALA A 68 -8.25 -19.81 -8.39
C ALA A 68 -8.67 -20.39 -7.03
N THR A 69 -9.71 -21.22 -7.01
CA THR A 69 -10.31 -21.86 -5.82
C THR A 69 -9.51 -23.05 -5.26
N THR A 70 -8.46 -23.50 -5.95
CA THR A 70 -7.60 -24.61 -5.48
C THR A 70 -6.42 -24.05 -4.68
N ALA A 71 -6.28 -24.41 -3.41
CA ALA A 71 -5.19 -23.92 -2.56
C ALA A 71 -3.82 -24.46 -3.01
N ALA A 72 -3.72 -25.72 -3.42
CA ALA A 72 -2.48 -26.33 -3.89
C ALA A 72 -2.20 -25.94 -5.34
N LYS A 73 -1.37 -24.93 -5.55
CA LYS A 73 -0.91 -24.47 -6.86
C LYS A 73 0.24 -25.35 -7.35
N ALA A 74 0.27 -25.65 -8.64
CA ALA A 74 1.34 -26.45 -9.25
C ALA A 74 1.95 -25.71 -10.45
N VAL A 75 3.27 -25.81 -10.57
CA VAL A 75 4.05 -25.24 -11.68
C VAL A 75 5.14 -26.24 -12.08
N THR A 76 5.32 -26.42 -13.38
CA THR A 76 6.46 -27.18 -13.92
C THR A 76 7.47 -26.21 -14.52
N LEU A 77 8.72 -26.32 -14.07
CA LEU A 77 9.85 -25.53 -14.54
C LEU A 77 10.94 -26.47 -15.00
N SER A 78 11.32 -26.44 -16.29
CA SER A 78 12.49 -27.14 -16.76
C SER A 78 13.74 -26.55 -16.10
N ASP A 79 14.69 -27.43 -15.78
CA ASP A 79 16.03 -27.05 -15.31
C ASP A 79 16.06 -26.22 -14.00
N PHE A 80 14.97 -26.26 -13.21
CA PHE A 80 14.86 -25.59 -11.92
C PHE A 80 15.06 -26.55 -10.75
N ALA A 81 15.89 -26.17 -9.78
CA ALA A 81 15.98 -26.83 -8.49
C ALA A 81 15.49 -25.91 -7.37
N LEU A 82 14.66 -26.45 -6.48
CA LEU A 82 14.20 -25.74 -5.31
C LEU A 82 15.25 -25.84 -4.19
N LEU A 83 16.11 -24.84 -4.11
CA LEU A 83 17.14 -24.68 -3.07
C LEU A 83 16.82 -23.46 -2.22
N LYS A 84 17.29 -23.44 -0.98
CA LYS A 84 17.20 -22.23 -0.15
C LYS A 84 17.84 -21.04 -0.88
N GLY A 85 17.10 -19.95 -1.04
CA GLY A 85 17.52 -18.77 -1.81
C GLY A 85 17.01 -18.77 -3.26
N SER A 86 16.41 -19.87 -3.76
CA SER A 86 15.81 -19.91 -5.10
C SER A 86 14.79 -18.81 -5.31
N ILE A 87 14.82 -18.17 -6.47
CA ILE A 87 13.84 -17.16 -6.89
C ILE A 87 13.07 -17.69 -8.10
N VAL A 88 11.74 -17.63 -8.03
CA VAL A 88 10.86 -18.05 -9.10
C VAL A 88 9.86 -16.94 -9.44
N SER A 89 9.68 -16.70 -10.73
CA SER A 89 8.62 -15.84 -11.26
C SER A 89 7.51 -16.72 -11.83
N VAL A 90 6.29 -16.58 -11.31
CA VAL A 90 5.14 -17.41 -11.74
C VAL A 90 4.04 -16.51 -12.28
N LEU A 91 3.61 -16.77 -13.51
CA LEU A 91 2.38 -16.20 -14.06
C LEU A 91 1.17 -17.01 -13.56
N PHE A 92 0.36 -16.41 -12.71
CA PHE A 92 -0.90 -17.02 -12.23
C PHE A 92 -2.05 -16.70 -13.18
N LYS A 93 -2.39 -17.63 -14.10
CA LYS A 93 -3.46 -17.37 -15.09
C LYS A 93 -4.84 -17.16 -14.47
N SER A 94 -5.15 -17.84 -13.36
CA SER A 94 -6.42 -17.75 -12.67
C SER A 94 -6.38 -17.01 -11.32
N GLY A 95 -5.23 -16.56 -10.88
CA GLY A 95 -5.06 -15.95 -9.56
C GLY A 95 -5.21 -16.95 -8.39
N VAL A 96 -5.45 -16.43 -7.17
CA VAL A 96 -5.62 -17.21 -5.94
C VAL A 96 -6.76 -16.61 -5.11
N SER A 97 -7.91 -17.30 -5.03
CA SER A 97 -9.10 -16.82 -4.31
C SER A 97 -9.31 -17.49 -2.93
N VAL A 98 -8.32 -18.25 -2.45
CA VAL A 98 -8.38 -18.98 -1.17
C VAL A 98 -7.21 -18.60 -0.27
N ALA A 99 -7.41 -18.71 1.04
CA ALA A 99 -6.35 -18.49 2.02
C ALA A 99 -5.35 -19.68 2.03
N ASP A 100 -4.18 -19.42 2.63
CA ASP A 100 -3.14 -20.43 2.91
C ASP A 100 -2.71 -21.24 1.69
N ALA A 101 -2.71 -20.60 0.51
CA ALA A 101 -2.30 -21.27 -0.72
C ALA A 101 -0.85 -21.72 -0.66
N THR A 102 -0.58 -22.84 -1.30
CA THR A 102 0.74 -23.43 -1.42
C THR A 102 1.18 -23.48 -2.89
N LEU A 103 2.49 -23.53 -3.12
CA LEU A 103 3.08 -23.74 -4.43
C LEU A 103 3.93 -25.00 -4.43
N ASN A 104 3.68 -25.85 -5.41
CA ASN A 104 4.47 -27.05 -5.67
C ASN A 104 5.15 -26.92 -7.03
N ILE A 105 6.47 -26.81 -7.03
CA ILE A 105 7.28 -26.74 -8.25
C ILE A 105 7.89 -28.10 -8.52
N ASN A 106 7.71 -28.63 -9.72
CA ASN A 106 8.30 -29.90 -10.17
C ASN A 106 8.05 -31.08 -9.22
N SER A 107 6.91 -31.12 -8.54
CA SER A 107 6.57 -32.16 -7.57
C SER A 107 7.56 -32.28 -6.38
N THR A 108 8.26 -31.19 -6.04
CA THR A 108 9.18 -31.15 -4.87
C THR A 108 8.46 -31.07 -3.52
N GLY A 109 7.14 -31.12 -3.52
CA GLY A 109 6.26 -30.94 -2.37
C GLY A 109 5.74 -29.51 -2.24
N ALA A 110 4.49 -29.39 -1.81
CA ALA A 110 3.83 -28.11 -1.63
C ALA A 110 4.48 -27.29 -0.51
N LYS A 111 4.75 -26.02 -0.79
CA LYS A 111 5.32 -25.04 0.17
C LYS A 111 4.37 -23.87 0.30
N ALA A 112 4.13 -23.42 1.52
CA ALA A 112 3.26 -22.28 1.79
C ALA A 112 3.76 -21.00 1.12
N ILE A 113 2.85 -20.17 0.65
CA ILE A 113 3.16 -18.85 0.08
C ILE A 113 2.89 -17.78 1.14
N TYR A 114 3.83 -16.88 1.33
CA TYR A 114 3.77 -15.78 2.29
C TYR A 114 4.03 -14.44 1.60
N ILE A 115 3.40 -13.40 2.11
CA ILE A 115 3.71 -12.02 1.77
C ILE A 115 3.99 -11.25 3.06
N LYS A 116 5.14 -10.54 3.14
CA LYS A 116 5.55 -9.77 4.33
C LYS A 116 5.43 -10.54 5.66
N GLY A 117 5.71 -11.82 5.65
CA GLY A 117 5.69 -12.66 6.84
C GLY A 117 4.32 -13.25 7.21
N VAL A 118 3.25 -12.92 6.48
CA VAL A 118 1.89 -13.44 6.67
C VAL A 118 1.56 -14.45 5.56
N ALA A 119 0.84 -15.52 5.90
CA ALA A 119 0.35 -16.49 4.92
C ALA A 119 -0.54 -15.82 3.87
N LEU A 120 -0.46 -16.29 2.61
CA LEU A 120 -1.17 -15.67 1.49
C LEU A 120 -2.67 -15.63 1.73
N GLN A 121 -3.24 -14.42 1.68
CA GLN A 121 -4.67 -14.18 1.79
C GLN A 121 -5.38 -14.30 0.44
N PRO A 122 -6.71 -14.52 0.41
CA PRO A 122 -7.48 -14.59 -0.83
C PRO A 122 -7.37 -13.31 -1.65
N ASN A 123 -7.31 -13.45 -2.98
CA ASN A 123 -7.31 -12.37 -3.97
C ASN A 123 -6.10 -11.41 -3.94
N VAL A 124 -5.04 -11.73 -3.18
CA VAL A 124 -3.76 -11.00 -3.24
C VAL A 124 -3.08 -11.23 -4.59
N ILE A 125 -3.10 -12.47 -5.09
CA ILE A 125 -2.64 -12.79 -6.44
C ILE A 125 -3.87 -12.83 -7.35
N ARG A 126 -3.96 -11.89 -8.28
CA ARG A 126 -5.06 -11.79 -9.25
C ARG A 126 -4.77 -12.57 -10.54
N PRO A 127 -5.79 -12.86 -11.37
CA PRO A 127 -5.57 -13.43 -12.69
C PRO A 127 -4.56 -12.62 -13.49
N MET A 128 -3.66 -13.32 -14.20
CA MET A 128 -2.59 -12.75 -15.04
C MET A 128 -1.49 -11.98 -14.28
N ASN A 129 -1.44 -12.05 -12.95
CA ASN A 129 -0.27 -11.53 -12.22
C ASN A 129 0.96 -12.41 -12.42
N VAL A 130 2.11 -11.77 -12.63
CA VAL A 130 3.42 -12.41 -12.53
C VAL A 130 4.00 -12.13 -11.15
N VAL A 131 4.20 -13.17 -10.37
CA VAL A 131 4.63 -13.07 -8.97
C VAL A 131 6.06 -13.58 -8.83
N ALA A 132 6.97 -12.72 -8.39
CA ALA A 132 8.33 -13.12 -8.03
C ALA A 132 8.36 -13.54 -6.55
N MET A 133 8.88 -14.72 -6.27
CA MET A 133 8.95 -15.31 -4.94
C MET A 133 10.34 -15.89 -4.65
N GLN A 134 10.80 -15.75 -3.41
CA GLN A 134 12.02 -16.40 -2.92
C GLN A 134 11.67 -17.55 -1.97
N TYR A 135 12.33 -18.68 -2.15
CA TYR A 135 12.23 -19.80 -1.23
C TYR A 135 13.25 -19.68 -0.10
N ASP A 136 12.81 -19.66 1.16
CA ASP A 136 13.69 -19.50 2.33
C ASP A 136 14.19 -20.83 2.93
N GLY A 137 13.83 -21.95 2.32
CA GLY A 137 14.13 -23.32 2.78
C GLY A 137 12.89 -24.01 3.35
N THR A 138 11.82 -23.28 3.66
CA THR A 138 10.56 -23.81 4.21
C THR A 138 9.33 -23.35 3.43
N ARG A 139 9.32 -22.10 2.95
CA ARG A 139 8.17 -21.43 2.30
C ARG A 139 8.62 -20.48 1.21
N PHE A 140 7.68 -20.08 0.36
CA PHE A 140 7.89 -19.03 -0.63
C PHE A 140 7.48 -17.68 -0.03
N ASN A 141 8.35 -16.69 -0.13
CA ASN A 141 8.07 -15.32 0.26
C ASN A 141 7.94 -14.47 -0.99
N ILE A 142 6.80 -13.82 -1.20
CA ILE A 142 6.57 -12.93 -2.33
C ILE A 142 7.51 -11.72 -2.21
N ILE A 143 8.26 -11.45 -3.29
CA ILE A 143 9.17 -10.31 -3.42
C ILE A 143 8.44 -9.17 -4.16
N SER A 144 7.75 -9.52 -5.26
CA SER A 144 7.00 -8.55 -6.07
C SER A 144 5.85 -9.23 -6.83
N ILE A 145 4.84 -8.44 -7.16
CA ILE A 145 3.75 -8.82 -8.08
C ILE A 145 3.81 -7.82 -9.23
N LEU A 146 4.15 -8.28 -10.44
CA LEU A 146 4.18 -7.43 -11.63
C LEU A 146 2.75 -7.15 -12.09
N GLY A 147 2.46 -5.87 -12.32
CA GLY A 147 1.11 -5.41 -12.71
C GLY A 147 0.33 -4.81 -11.56
N GLU A 148 0.81 -4.95 -10.33
CA GLU A 148 0.31 -4.22 -9.15
C GLU A 148 1.49 -3.74 -8.32
N GLU A 149 1.43 -2.54 -7.77
CA GLU A 149 2.26 -2.19 -6.62
C GLU A 149 2.00 -3.24 -5.54
N VAL A 150 3.06 -3.81 -4.96
CA VAL A 150 2.92 -4.66 -3.75
C VAL A 150 2.37 -3.72 -2.68
N THR A 151 1.05 -3.59 -2.65
CA THR A 151 0.39 -2.90 -1.56
C THR A 151 0.70 -3.64 -0.28
N ASP A 152 0.83 -2.93 0.80
CA ASP A 152 1.02 -3.50 2.15
C ASP A 152 0.09 -4.69 2.37
N ALA A 153 0.48 -5.61 3.26
CA ALA A 153 -0.31 -6.80 3.56
C ALA A 153 -1.81 -6.44 3.60
N PRO A 154 -2.71 -7.22 2.98
CA PRO A 154 -4.11 -6.83 2.76
C PRO A 154 -4.86 -6.37 4.01
N ASP A 155 -4.35 -6.70 5.19
CA ASP A 155 -4.99 -6.42 6.46
C ASP A 155 -4.32 -5.33 7.32
N GLU A 156 -3.29 -4.63 6.82
CA GLU A 156 -2.80 -3.48 7.56
C GLU A 156 -3.80 -2.32 7.45
N LEU A 157 -4.42 -1.97 8.58
CA LEU A 157 -5.35 -0.85 8.70
C LEU A 157 -4.68 0.51 8.46
N TRP A 158 -3.37 0.53 8.35
CA TRP A 158 -2.54 1.74 8.21
C TRP A 158 -1.50 1.61 7.09
N VAL A 159 -0.97 2.73 6.67
CA VAL A 159 0.16 2.86 5.73
C VAL A 159 1.23 3.73 6.37
N ASP A 160 2.48 3.26 6.30
CA ASP A 160 3.66 4.05 6.64
C ASP A 160 4.09 4.84 5.40
N MET A 161 3.85 6.15 5.40
CA MET A 161 4.23 7.05 4.31
C MET A 161 5.71 7.46 4.38
N GLY A 162 6.50 6.91 5.33
CA GLY A 162 7.91 7.25 5.54
C GLY A 162 8.11 8.68 6.04
N LEU A 163 7.11 9.26 6.70
CA LEU A 163 7.18 10.65 7.18
C LEU A 163 8.28 10.83 8.25
N PRO A 164 8.90 12.01 8.34
CA PRO A 164 9.91 12.29 9.36
C PRO A 164 9.46 12.02 10.79
N SER A 165 8.17 12.23 11.10
CA SER A 165 7.59 11.91 12.41
C SER A 165 7.47 10.41 12.69
N GLY A 166 7.56 9.55 11.66
CA GLY A 166 7.24 8.12 11.76
C GLY A 166 5.75 7.81 11.86
N LEU A 167 4.89 8.82 11.67
CA LEU A 167 3.44 8.70 11.79
C LEU A 167 2.88 7.78 10.71
N LYS A 168 1.97 6.91 11.12
CA LYS A 168 1.26 6.00 10.24
C LYS A 168 -0.18 6.45 10.07
N TRP A 169 -0.66 6.45 8.83
CA TRP A 169 -2.00 6.89 8.46
C TRP A 169 -2.93 5.70 8.26
N ALA A 170 -4.14 5.75 8.79
CA ALA A 170 -5.14 4.76 8.45
C ALA A 170 -5.42 4.79 6.94
N LYS A 171 -5.55 3.61 6.32
CA LYS A 171 -5.92 3.50 4.88
C LYS A 171 -7.36 3.93 4.64
N LYS A 172 -8.22 3.76 5.64
CA LYS A 172 -9.66 3.95 5.56
C LYS A 172 -10.15 4.99 6.58
N ASN A 173 -11.30 5.58 6.30
CA ASN A 173 -12.00 6.43 7.26
C ASN A 173 -12.61 5.58 8.38
N ILE A 174 -12.93 6.21 9.51
CA ILE A 174 -13.71 5.54 10.57
C ILE A 174 -15.11 5.24 10.04
N ASP A 175 -15.59 4.03 10.34
CA ASP A 175 -16.97 3.62 10.13
C ASP A 175 -17.43 2.70 11.28
N ILE A 176 -18.20 3.27 12.20
CA ILE A 176 -18.69 2.55 13.39
C ILE A 176 -19.72 1.45 13.10
N SER A 177 -20.19 1.35 11.84
CA SER A 177 -21.05 0.23 11.41
C SER A 177 -20.27 -1.05 11.11
N GLN A 178 -18.96 -0.95 11.00
CA GLN A 178 -18.07 -2.08 10.71
C GLN A 178 -17.46 -2.62 12.01
N ALA A 179 -17.22 -3.92 12.05
CA ALA A 179 -16.71 -4.60 13.24
C ALA A 179 -15.29 -4.16 13.65
N ASP A 180 -14.45 -3.76 12.69
CA ASP A 180 -13.10 -3.24 12.92
C ASP A 180 -13.07 -1.71 13.12
N GLY A 181 -14.22 -1.04 13.03
CA GLY A 181 -14.34 0.41 13.16
C GLY A 181 -13.90 1.21 11.94
N PHE A 182 -13.54 0.55 10.84
CA PHE A 182 -13.08 1.20 9.62
C PHE A 182 -14.00 0.92 8.44
N ALA A 183 -14.10 1.86 7.50
CA ALA A 183 -14.85 1.69 6.26
C ALA A 183 -14.46 0.40 5.53
N ALA A 184 -15.40 -0.26 4.87
CA ALA A 184 -15.16 -1.55 4.22
C ALA A 184 -14.07 -1.44 3.13
N SER A 185 -13.96 -0.26 2.47
CA SER A 185 -12.95 0.02 1.45
C SER A 185 -12.37 1.43 1.62
N GLU A 186 -11.11 1.63 1.19
CA GLU A 186 -10.55 2.97 1.04
C GLU A 186 -11.19 3.73 -0.13
N TYR A 187 -11.77 3.01 -1.11
CA TYR A 187 -12.46 3.53 -2.29
C TYR A 187 -13.97 3.48 -2.07
N GLN A 188 -14.46 4.27 -1.10
CA GLN A 188 -15.89 4.49 -0.87
C GLN A 188 -16.12 5.85 -0.22
N TYR A 189 -17.32 6.42 -0.41
CA TYR A 189 -17.70 7.68 0.24
C TYR A 189 -18.27 7.47 1.63
N GLU A 190 -18.90 6.33 1.85
CA GLU A 190 -19.59 5.93 3.07
C GLU A 190 -18.59 5.75 4.22
N CYS A 191 -18.83 6.47 5.30
CA CYS A 191 -18.07 6.42 6.55
C CYS A 191 -18.88 7.09 7.66
N SER A 192 -18.35 7.09 8.87
CA SER A 192 -18.96 7.82 9.98
C SER A 192 -18.48 9.26 10.02
N PHE A 193 -19.38 10.15 10.46
CA PHE A 193 -19.18 11.58 10.61
C PHE A 193 -19.40 12.01 12.05
N VAL A 194 -18.72 13.05 12.46
CA VAL A 194 -18.78 13.53 13.85
C VAL A 194 -18.60 15.06 13.89
N SER A 195 -19.23 15.73 14.84
CA SER A 195 -18.94 17.13 15.17
C SER A 195 -17.63 17.24 15.96
N TRP A 196 -16.89 18.32 15.82
CA TRP A 196 -15.56 18.47 16.43
C TRP A 196 -15.62 18.47 17.96
N GLY A 197 -14.88 17.59 18.58
CA GLY A 197 -14.85 17.39 20.04
C GLY A 197 -15.96 16.49 20.58
N ASN A 198 -16.89 16.03 19.70
CA ASN A 198 -17.85 14.97 20.02
C ASN A 198 -17.23 13.60 19.65
N THR A 199 -17.63 12.56 20.35
CA THR A 199 -17.15 11.19 20.11
C THR A 199 -18.25 10.26 19.59
N GLN A 200 -19.50 10.69 19.63
CA GLN A 200 -20.62 9.97 19.05
C GLN A 200 -20.63 10.22 17.53
N MET A 201 -20.30 9.18 16.79
CA MET A 201 -20.27 9.23 15.34
C MET A 201 -21.60 8.78 14.73
N HIS A 202 -21.91 9.27 13.53
CA HIS A 202 -23.16 9.00 12.82
C HIS A 202 -22.88 8.61 11.37
N ASN A 203 -23.55 7.56 10.90
CA ASN A 203 -23.50 7.13 9.52
C ASN A 203 -24.66 7.72 8.71
N PRO A 204 -24.44 8.07 7.43
CA PRO A 204 -25.54 8.40 6.53
C PRO A 204 -26.50 7.22 6.39
N THR A 205 -27.80 7.51 6.31
CA THR A 205 -28.86 6.51 6.08
C THR A 205 -29.24 6.38 4.61
N SER A 206 -28.79 7.33 3.79
CA SER A 206 -28.95 7.34 2.33
C SER A 206 -27.79 8.09 1.68
N SER A 207 -27.76 8.16 0.35
CA SER A 207 -26.71 8.89 -0.41
C SER A 207 -26.75 10.41 -0.22
N SER A 208 -27.71 10.95 0.52
CA SER A 208 -27.88 12.40 0.70
C SER A 208 -28.33 12.81 2.11
N SER A 209 -28.51 11.87 3.04
CA SER A 209 -29.12 12.18 4.34
C SER A 209 -28.61 11.31 5.49
N PHE A 210 -28.61 11.90 6.70
CA PHE A 210 -28.39 11.22 7.98
C PHE A 210 -29.72 10.78 8.66
N GLY A 211 -30.83 10.80 7.89
CA GLY A 211 -32.15 10.40 8.39
C GLY A 211 -32.67 11.35 9.45
N SER A 212 -33.00 10.82 10.63
CA SER A 212 -33.51 11.61 11.77
C SER A 212 -32.41 12.35 12.53
N TYR A 213 -31.14 12.03 12.32
CA TYR A 213 -30.02 12.75 12.95
C TYR A 213 -29.74 14.07 12.23
N SER A 214 -29.42 15.11 12.99
CA SER A 214 -29.16 16.45 12.46
C SER A 214 -27.95 17.08 13.15
N PHE A 215 -26.86 17.25 12.41
CA PHE A 215 -25.71 18.00 12.86
C PHE A 215 -26.10 19.46 13.16
N GLY A 216 -25.52 20.04 14.21
CA GLY A 216 -25.84 21.41 14.61
C GLY A 216 -27.17 21.57 15.36
N SER A 217 -27.87 20.47 15.67
CA SER A 217 -29.05 20.47 16.52
C SER A 217 -28.69 20.58 18.00
N ALA A 218 -29.74 20.70 18.86
CA ALA A 218 -29.57 20.69 20.30
C ALA A 218 -28.85 19.44 20.84
N ASN A 219 -28.92 18.32 20.11
CA ASN A 219 -28.24 17.07 20.46
C ASN A 219 -26.73 17.11 20.21
N ASP A 220 -26.28 18.05 19.40
CA ASP A 220 -24.87 18.22 18.98
C ASP A 220 -24.20 19.43 19.66
N GLN A 221 -24.88 20.05 20.60
CA GLN A 221 -24.43 21.34 21.17
C GLN A 221 -23.34 21.21 22.23
N GLU A 222 -23.09 20.03 22.77
CA GLU A 222 -22.08 19.85 23.82
C GLU A 222 -20.67 20.32 23.40
N PRO A 223 -20.16 20.05 22.16
CA PRO A 223 -18.92 20.64 21.73
C PRO A 223 -18.97 22.15 21.50
N TYR A 224 -20.19 22.71 21.48
CA TYR A 224 -20.48 24.11 21.24
C TYR A 224 -20.55 24.97 22.50
N ALA A 225 -21.25 24.43 23.52
CA ALA A 225 -21.57 25.16 24.72
C ALA A 225 -20.41 25.18 25.71
N SER A 226 -19.59 24.18 25.73
CA SER A 226 -18.35 24.17 26.49
C SER A 226 -17.17 24.37 25.55
N SER A 227 -16.39 25.43 25.75
CA SER A 227 -14.99 25.37 25.33
C SER A 227 -14.53 23.93 25.64
N PRO A 228 -13.95 23.19 24.69
CA PRO A 228 -13.37 21.91 25.04
C PRO A 228 -12.43 22.19 26.18
N GLY A 229 -12.83 21.77 27.40
CA GLY A 229 -12.21 22.23 28.64
C GLY A 229 -10.73 21.93 28.76
N ALA A 230 -10.18 21.23 27.82
CA ALA A 230 -8.77 20.87 27.78
C ALA A 230 -8.07 21.22 26.46
N ALA A 231 -8.69 21.90 25.52
CA ALA A 231 -8.01 22.41 24.35
C ALA A 231 -7.05 23.58 24.68
N VAL A 232 -6.58 23.62 25.89
CA VAL A 232 -5.57 24.55 26.38
C VAL A 232 -4.25 24.44 25.61
N THR A 233 -4.04 23.29 24.96
CA THR A 233 -2.84 23.03 24.12
C THR A 233 -3.11 23.08 22.61
N GLY A 234 -4.30 23.44 22.19
CA GLY A 234 -4.66 23.47 20.77
C GLY A 234 -5.12 22.14 20.19
N HIS A 235 -5.19 21.06 20.97
CA HIS A 235 -5.61 19.74 20.53
C HIS A 235 -6.70 19.14 21.43
N LEU A 236 -7.54 18.23 20.88
CA LEU A 236 -8.52 17.49 21.64
C LEU A 236 -7.86 16.60 22.70
N ALA A 237 -8.46 16.56 23.88
CA ALA A 237 -8.13 15.54 24.87
C ALA A 237 -8.51 14.15 24.36
N ALA A 238 -7.85 13.10 24.86
CA ALA A 238 -8.11 11.73 24.43
C ALA A 238 -9.59 11.29 24.61
N SER A 239 -10.28 11.83 25.60
CA SER A 239 -11.71 11.59 25.84
C SER A 239 -12.66 12.34 24.88
N GLN A 240 -12.14 13.29 24.11
CA GLN A 240 -12.87 14.08 23.13
C GLN A 240 -12.43 13.78 21.69
N ASP A 241 -11.44 12.91 21.54
CA ASP A 241 -10.92 12.47 20.24
C ASP A 241 -11.76 11.27 19.77
N ALA A 242 -12.54 11.50 18.70
CA ALA A 242 -13.43 10.48 18.15
C ALA A 242 -12.70 9.20 17.70
N ALA A 243 -11.49 9.33 17.15
CA ALA A 243 -10.70 8.16 16.75
C ALA A 243 -10.24 7.38 18.01
N ARG A 244 -9.71 8.09 19.01
CA ARG A 244 -9.28 7.46 20.27
C ARG A 244 -10.38 6.72 20.99
N VAL A 245 -11.57 7.31 21.06
CA VAL A 245 -12.71 6.74 21.79
C VAL A 245 -13.31 5.55 21.04
N ASN A 246 -13.46 5.64 19.72
CA ASN A 246 -14.13 4.59 18.94
C ASN A 246 -13.20 3.44 18.51
N LEU A 247 -11.90 3.68 18.33
CA LEU A 247 -10.94 2.66 17.87
C LEU A 247 -9.97 2.21 18.98
N GLY A 248 -9.86 2.98 20.07
CA GLY A 248 -8.88 2.72 21.12
C GLY A 248 -7.46 3.18 20.76
N ALA A 249 -6.53 3.04 21.73
CA ALA A 249 -5.10 3.31 21.49
C ALA A 249 -4.51 2.26 20.53
N PRO A 250 -3.55 2.63 19.63
CA PRO A 250 -2.87 3.94 19.56
C PRO A 250 -3.59 4.98 18.69
N TRP A 251 -4.73 4.67 18.08
CA TRP A 251 -5.42 5.53 17.14
C TRP A 251 -5.84 6.88 17.74
N ARG A 252 -5.73 7.93 16.96
CA ARG A 252 -6.19 9.29 17.28
C ARG A 252 -6.48 10.09 16.01
N MET A 253 -7.13 11.23 16.15
CA MET A 253 -7.26 12.20 15.07
C MET A 253 -5.89 12.84 14.79
N PRO A 254 -5.55 13.11 13.50
CA PRO A 254 -4.33 13.82 13.16
C PRO A 254 -4.41 15.28 13.62
N THR A 255 -3.26 15.91 13.85
CA THR A 255 -3.16 17.34 14.04
C THR A 255 -3.12 18.05 12.67
N THR A 256 -3.28 19.38 12.68
CA THR A 256 -3.16 20.17 11.44
C THR A 256 -1.73 20.18 10.90
N GLU A 257 -0.74 20.11 11.78
CA GLU A 257 0.69 20.04 11.46
C GLU A 257 1.02 18.68 10.80
N GLU A 258 0.38 17.60 11.23
CA GLU A 258 0.55 16.26 10.65
C GLU A 258 -0.09 16.16 9.25
N TYR A 259 -1.23 16.81 9.02
CA TYR A 259 -1.73 17.01 7.64
C TYR A 259 -0.71 17.76 6.80
N LYS A 260 -0.15 18.85 7.33
CA LYS A 260 0.88 19.62 6.59
C LYS A 260 2.10 18.75 6.28
N GLU A 261 2.61 18.02 7.25
CA GLU A 261 3.74 17.09 7.04
C GLU A 261 3.43 16.07 5.94
N LEU A 262 2.24 15.45 5.94
CA LEU A 262 1.82 14.51 4.90
C LEU A 262 1.88 15.16 3.51
N PHE A 263 1.28 16.33 3.34
CA PHE A 263 1.25 17.02 2.04
C PHE A 263 2.62 17.56 1.61
N ASP A 264 3.45 17.98 2.55
CA ASP A 264 4.82 18.43 2.28
C ASP A 264 5.74 17.30 1.81
N ASN A 265 5.41 16.04 2.08
CA ASN A 265 6.23 14.86 1.74
C ASN A 265 5.61 13.97 0.66
N CYS A 266 4.48 14.35 0.08
CA CYS A 266 3.79 13.56 -0.94
C CYS A 266 3.55 14.36 -2.21
N ASP A 267 3.45 13.64 -3.33
CA ASP A 267 2.95 14.16 -4.58
C ASP A 267 1.48 13.75 -4.78
N PHE A 268 0.69 14.63 -5.40
CA PHE A 268 -0.62 14.26 -5.92
C PHE A 268 -0.42 13.46 -7.21
N ILE A 269 -1.09 12.32 -7.32
CA ILE A 269 -1.00 11.45 -8.49
C ILE A 269 -2.38 11.18 -9.09
N ASP A 270 -2.40 10.98 -10.41
CA ASP A 270 -3.59 10.56 -11.16
C ASP A 270 -3.91 9.06 -10.93
N ALA A 271 -4.96 8.57 -11.57
CA ALA A 271 -5.37 7.16 -11.47
C ALA A 271 -4.29 6.18 -12.00
N SER A 272 -3.45 6.63 -12.92
CA SER A 272 -2.36 5.85 -13.51
C SER A 272 -1.05 5.95 -12.70
N GLY A 273 -1.02 6.76 -11.62
CA GLY A 273 0.17 6.95 -10.78
C GLY A 273 1.10 8.07 -11.24
N ASN A 274 0.75 8.86 -12.27
CA ASN A 274 1.55 9.99 -12.74
C ASN A 274 1.33 11.20 -11.82
N VAL A 275 2.39 11.97 -11.60
CA VAL A 275 2.32 13.19 -10.77
C VAL A 275 1.46 14.25 -11.45
N ILE A 276 0.47 14.76 -10.74
CA ILE A 276 -0.36 15.89 -11.16
C ILE A 276 0.46 17.17 -11.00
N ALA A 277 0.60 17.93 -12.10
CA ALA A 277 1.39 19.16 -12.09
C ALA A 277 0.98 20.12 -10.96
N SER A 278 1.96 20.82 -10.37
CA SER A 278 1.70 21.78 -9.28
C SER A 278 0.76 22.90 -9.69
N SER A 279 0.80 23.30 -10.98
CA SER A 279 -0.08 24.33 -11.56
C SER A 279 -1.55 23.90 -11.72
N THR A 280 -1.84 22.60 -11.68
CA THR A 280 -3.21 22.08 -11.72
C THR A 280 -3.90 22.38 -10.40
N THR A 281 -4.97 23.15 -10.39
CA THR A 281 -5.71 23.51 -9.16
C THR A 281 -6.48 22.29 -8.61
N ASP A 282 -7.23 21.61 -9.48
CA ASP A 282 -7.98 20.42 -9.09
C ASP A 282 -7.05 19.20 -9.00
N LYS A 283 -6.82 18.73 -7.78
CA LYS A 283 -5.99 17.55 -7.48
C LYS A 283 -6.79 16.27 -7.35
N ARG A 284 -8.12 16.34 -7.54
CA ARG A 284 -8.97 15.15 -7.41
C ARG A 284 -8.80 14.23 -8.61
N VAL A 285 -8.97 12.97 -8.33
CA VAL A 285 -8.87 11.86 -9.29
C VAL A 285 -9.95 10.84 -8.97
N THR A 286 -10.45 10.16 -10.01
CA THR A 286 -11.38 9.04 -9.84
C THR A 286 -10.61 7.72 -9.89
N VAL A 287 -10.68 6.94 -8.81
CA VAL A 287 -10.11 5.60 -8.70
C VAL A 287 -11.21 4.65 -8.27
N ASN A 288 -11.36 3.52 -8.98
CA ASN A 288 -12.44 2.55 -8.73
C ASN A 288 -13.83 3.18 -8.64
N SER A 289 -14.12 4.15 -9.52
CA SER A 289 -15.37 4.94 -9.56
C SER A 289 -15.58 5.89 -8.37
N ILE A 290 -14.60 6.05 -7.49
CA ILE A 290 -14.65 6.97 -6.35
C ILE A 290 -13.72 8.15 -6.59
N MET A 291 -14.27 9.36 -6.48
CA MET A 291 -13.50 10.61 -6.57
C MET A 291 -12.84 10.92 -5.23
N GLY A 292 -11.59 11.34 -5.28
CA GLY A 292 -10.82 11.72 -4.10
C GLY A 292 -9.50 12.38 -4.46
N ILE A 293 -8.61 12.53 -3.50
CA ILE A 293 -7.20 12.86 -3.73
C ILE A 293 -6.34 11.64 -3.48
N ARG A 294 -5.35 11.42 -4.33
CA ARG A 294 -4.41 10.30 -4.26
C ARG A 294 -3.01 10.84 -4.05
N LEU A 295 -2.39 10.43 -2.96
CA LEU A 295 -1.08 10.90 -2.53
C LEU A 295 -0.06 9.78 -2.70
N LYS A 296 1.11 10.11 -3.23
CA LYS A 296 2.26 9.21 -3.30
C LYS A 296 3.42 9.79 -2.50
N SER A 297 3.89 9.06 -1.51
CA SER A 297 5.07 9.47 -0.75
C SER A 297 6.29 9.62 -1.65
N ARG A 298 6.98 10.77 -1.54
CA ARG A 298 8.29 10.98 -2.19
C ARG A 298 9.42 10.23 -1.52
N ILE A 299 9.19 9.69 -0.31
CA ILE A 299 10.20 9.02 0.50
C ILE A 299 10.25 7.52 0.20
N ASN A 300 9.10 6.85 0.19
CA ASN A 300 9.03 5.39 0.02
C ASN A 300 8.08 4.89 -1.08
N GLY A 301 7.42 5.83 -1.80
CA GLY A 301 6.51 5.50 -2.91
C GLY A 301 5.14 4.99 -2.51
N LYS A 302 4.86 4.85 -1.21
CA LYS A 302 3.55 4.37 -0.71
C LYS A 302 2.43 5.35 -1.06
N ILE A 303 1.23 4.81 -1.20
CA ILE A 303 0.05 5.55 -1.66
C ILE A 303 -0.99 5.61 -0.54
N LEU A 304 -1.65 6.76 -0.43
CA LEU A 304 -2.78 7.01 0.44
C LEU A 304 -3.88 7.72 -0.34
N PHE A 305 -5.12 7.25 -0.20
CA PHE A 305 -6.29 7.82 -0.87
C PHE A 305 -7.27 8.42 0.13
N PHE A 306 -7.73 9.64 -0.12
CA PHE A 306 -8.78 10.32 0.63
C PHE A 306 -9.99 10.51 -0.28
N PRO A 307 -11.10 9.79 -0.08
CA PRO A 307 -12.31 9.96 -0.87
C PRO A 307 -12.99 11.32 -0.64
N CYS A 308 -13.71 11.82 -1.63
CA CYS A 308 -14.62 12.97 -1.51
C CYS A 308 -15.87 12.56 -0.70
N SER A 309 -15.70 12.24 0.59
CA SER A 309 -16.79 11.76 1.44
C SER A 309 -17.86 12.82 1.74
N GLY A 310 -17.62 14.10 1.39
CA GLY A 310 -18.55 15.16 1.72
C GLY A 310 -18.58 15.48 3.21
N TYR A 311 -19.71 16.04 3.70
CA TYR A 311 -19.90 16.40 5.09
C TYR A 311 -21.38 16.42 5.50
N GLY A 312 -21.64 16.31 6.80
CA GLY A 312 -22.96 16.47 7.40
C GLY A 312 -23.26 17.93 7.73
N ASN A 313 -24.40 18.44 7.27
CA ASN A 313 -24.92 19.75 7.61
C ASN A 313 -26.44 19.62 7.86
N GLY A 314 -26.86 19.86 9.08
CA GLY A 314 -28.20 19.44 9.48
C GLY A 314 -28.35 17.92 9.25
N SER A 315 -29.47 17.51 8.72
CA SER A 315 -29.71 16.10 8.32
C SER A 315 -29.19 15.76 6.92
N SER A 316 -28.60 16.71 6.20
CA SER A 316 -28.14 16.53 4.82
C SER A 316 -26.71 16.02 4.77
N TRP A 317 -26.45 15.04 3.89
CA TRP A 317 -25.10 14.65 3.48
C TRP A 317 -24.72 15.42 2.21
N SER A 318 -23.94 16.49 2.40
CA SER A 318 -23.58 17.46 1.37
C SER A 318 -22.23 17.12 0.73
N ASN A 319 -22.04 17.52 -0.54
CA ASN A 319 -20.79 17.40 -1.30
C ASN A 319 -20.21 15.99 -1.41
N ARG A 320 -21.01 14.94 -1.19
CA ARG A 320 -20.62 13.56 -1.47
C ARG A 320 -20.17 13.44 -2.93
N GLY A 321 -18.98 12.84 -3.14
CA GLY A 321 -18.39 12.68 -4.47
C GLY A 321 -17.79 13.95 -5.09
N SER A 322 -17.84 15.09 -4.42
CA SER A 322 -17.31 16.36 -4.95
C SER A 322 -16.34 17.11 -4.04
N GLY A 323 -16.33 16.83 -2.74
CA GLY A 323 -15.40 17.43 -1.79
C GLY A 323 -15.07 16.50 -0.63
N GLY A 324 -13.85 16.61 -0.11
CA GLY A 324 -13.42 15.92 1.09
C GLY A 324 -13.24 16.90 2.25
N TYR A 325 -13.77 16.51 3.42
CA TYR A 325 -13.75 17.29 4.65
C TYR A 325 -13.40 16.35 5.80
N TYR A 326 -12.24 16.57 6.41
CA TYR A 326 -11.70 15.69 7.42
C TYR A 326 -11.25 16.46 8.64
N TRP A 327 -11.79 16.09 9.81
CA TRP A 327 -11.36 16.72 11.04
C TRP A 327 -9.88 16.48 11.35
N SER A 328 -9.22 17.50 11.88
CA SER A 328 -8.05 17.34 12.73
C SER A 328 -8.45 17.49 14.20
N GLY A 329 -7.62 16.96 15.10
CA GLY A 329 -7.77 17.19 16.54
C GLY A 329 -7.38 18.61 16.98
N SER A 330 -6.91 19.48 16.06
CA SER A 330 -6.43 20.82 16.37
C SER A 330 -7.57 21.83 16.46
N LEU A 331 -7.56 22.63 17.52
CA LEU A 331 -8.48 23.75 17.70
C LEU A 331 -8.11 24.90 16.76
N ASN A 332 -9.11 25.59 16.23
CA ASN A 332 -8.91 26.89 15.58
C ASN A 332 -9.41 28.06 16.45
N SER A 333 -10.63 27.94 16.96
CA SER A 333 -11.26 28.94 17.83
C SER A 333 -12.33 28.30 18.71
N ALA A 334 -12.97 29.06 19.57
CA ALA A 334 -14.06 28.59 20.40
C ALA A 334 -15.21 27.95 19.58
N THR A 335 -15.41 28.35 18.34
CA THR A 335 -16.52 27.90 17.48
C THR A 335 -16.07 27.11 16.24
N SER A 336 -14.76 26.94 16.03
CA SER A 336 -14.23 26.25 14.83
C SER A 336 -13.06 25.32 15.15
N GLY A 337 -13.03 24.18 14.47
CA GLY A 337 -11.92 23.24 14.45
C GLY A 337 -11.13 23.31 13.15
N ARG A 338 -9.90 22.80 13.15
CA ARG A 338 -9.08 22.67 11.95
C ARG A 338 -9.46 21.43 11.16
N ILE A 339 -9.39 21.54 9.83
CA ILE A 339 -9.74 20.47 8.90
C ILE A 339 -8.74 20.39 7.74
N LEU A 340 -8.64 19.20 7.15
CA LEU A 340 -8.27 19.05 5.75
C LEU A 340 -9.55 19.26 4.90
N ARG A 341 -9.49 20.19 3.94
CA ARG A 341 -10.54 20.41 2.94
C ARG A 341 -9.96 20.30 1.54
N PHE A 342 -10.65 19.60 0.64
CA PHE A 342 -10.30 19.60 -0.79
C PHE A 342 -11.54 19.49 -1.68
N TYR A 343 -11.48 20.15 -2.84
CA TYR A 343 -12.54 20.19 -3.86
C TYR A 343 -11.92 20.64 -5.20
N SER A 344 -12.72 20.94 -6.24
CA SER A 344 -12.20 21.42 -7.54
C SER A 344 -11.36 22.68 -7.45
N GLY A 345 -11.56 23.49 -6.42
CA GLY A 345 -10.82 24.73 -6.20
C GLY A 345 -9.49 24.57 -5.48
N GLY A 346 -9.09 23.34 -5.10
CA GLY A 346 -7.79 23.08 -4.47
C GLY A 346 -7.83 22.20 -3.23
N VAL A 347 -6.68 22.10 -2.57
CA VAL A 347 -6.47 21.34 -1.35
C VAL A 347 -5.94 22.26 -0.26
N TYR A 348 -6.57 22.21 0.90
CA TYR A 348 -6.34 23.10 2.04
C TYR A 348 -6.14 22.26 3.33
N PRO A 349 -4.91 21.87 3.67
CA PRO A 349 -4.65 20.97 4.80
C PRO A 349 -4.83 21.64 6.18
N GLN A 350 -4.92 22.95 6.23
CA GLN A 350 -5.05 23.75 7.46
C GLN A 350 -6.27 24.69 7.42
N TYR A 351 -7.34 24.28 6.76
CA TYR A 351 -8.58 25.06 6.74
C TYR A 351 -9.28 25.00 8.11
N SER A 352 -10.32 25.77 8.30
CA SER A 352 -11.13 25.70 9.52
C SER A 352 -12.62 25.73 9.17
N ASN A 353 -13.43 25.05 9.98
CA ASN A 353 -14.88 25.07 9.83
C ASN A 353 -15.59 25.01 11.16
N CYS A 354 -16.88 25.28 11.15
CA CYS A 354 -17.75 25.28 12.32
C CYS A 354 -17.71 23.90 13.00
N ARG A 355 -17.57 23.90 14.33
CA ARG A 355 -17.44 22.66 15.13
C ARG A 355 -18.68 21.77 15.06
N PHE A 356 -19.84 22.33 14.72
CA PHE A 356 -21.10 21.60 14.64
C PHE A 356 -21.27 20.78 13.35
N ASP A 357 -20.53 21.08 12.31
CA ASP A 357 -20.60 20.30 11.08
C ASP A 357 -20.08 18.87 11.30
N GLY A 358 -20.68 17.92 10.62
CA GLY A 358 -20.25 16.51 10.67
C GLY A 358 -19.19 16.24 9.62
N PHE A 359 -17.95 15.94 10.02
CA PHE A 359 -16.89 15.58 9.07
C PHE A 359 -16.36 14.17 9.35
N ALA A 360 -15.79 13.59 8.30
CA ALA A 360 -15.09 12.31 8.38
C ALA A 360 -13.82 12.42 9.24
N VAL A 361 -13.35 11.29 9.72
CA VAL A 361 -12.07 11.17 10.43
C VAL A 361 -11.18 10.16 9.72
N ARG A 362 -9.96 10.58 9.36
CA ARG A 362 -8.89 9.70 8.92
C ARG A 362 -7.88 9.58 10.07
N PRO A 363 -7.86 8.44 10.79
CA PRO A 363 -7.01 8.28 11.95
C PRO A 363 -5.52 8.16 11.62
N VAL A 364 -4.69 8.41 12.67
CA VAL A 364 -3.24 8.17 12.68
C VAL A 364 -2.84 7.41 13.94
N GLN A 365 -1.65 6.78 13.89
CA GLN A 365 -1.02 6.12 15.04
C GLN A 365 0.50 6.26 15.04
#